data_439f266fb64b575c0177f11debeed3cd
#
_entry.id   439f266fb64b575c0177f11debeed3cd
#
_cell.length_a   1.000
_cell.length_b   1.000
_cell.length_c   1.000
_cell.angle_alpha   90.00
_cell.angle_beta   90.00
_cell.angle_gamma   90.00
#
_symmetry.space_group_name_H-M   'P 1'
#
loop_
_entity.id
_entity.type
_entity.pdbx_description
1 polymer ?
#
loop_
_entity_poly.entity_id
_entity_poly.type
_entity_poly.pdbx_seq_one_letter_code
_entity_poly.pdbx_strand_id
1 'polypeptide(L)'
;MFLASIANWWRTAPNLVIESGGELAGCGGWSRRRTLFGGDNFAGRDSGLLDPATDAAKIRAFFVAPAFARRGVARLLLEECEARARAAGFARLDLMATLPGVPFYAASGFVGDAAVALDLGGIPVRFIPMSKTL
;
A
#
# COMPACT_ATOMS: atom_id res chain seq x y z
N MET A 1 -5.14 7.50 19.59
CA MET A 1 -4.93 7.35 18.13
C MET A 1 -6.06 6.52 17.58
N PHE A 2 -6.74 7.01 16.57
CA PHE A 2 -7.91 6.34 16.00
C PHE A 2 -7.62 5.89 14.58
N LEU A 3 -8.04 4.65 14.28
CA LEU A 3 -8.04 4.13 12.92
C LEU A 3 -9.45 4.32 12.34
N ALA A 4 -9.54 5.02 11.24
CA ALA A 4 -10.80 5.25 10.55
C ALA A 4 -10.68 4.84 9.08
N SER A 5 -11.78 4.42 8.50
CA SER A 5 -11.84 4.11 7.07
C SER A 5 -12.41 5.32 6.32
N ILE A 6 -11.67 5.81 5.35
CA ILE A 6 -12.20 6.87 4.47
C ILE A 6 -13.21 6.24 3.53
N ALA A 7 -14.32 6.94 3.30
CA ALA A 7 -15.30 6.57 2.30
C ALA A 7 -14.60 6.43 0.93
N ASN A 8 -14.75 5.27 0.34
CA ASN A 8 -14.00 4.89 -0.83
C ASN A 8 -14.53 5.52 -2.11
N TRP A 9 -13.65 6.12 -2.85
CA TRP A 9 -13.91 6.48 -4.23
C TRP A 9 -13.97 5.22 -5.11
N TRP A 10 -13.33 4.14 -4.68
CA TRP A 10 -13.38 2.83 -5.34
C TRP A 10 -13.71 1.75 -4.33
N ARG A 11 -14.73 1.02 -4.63
CA ARG A 11 -15.25 -0.05 -3.76
C ARG A 11 -14.24 -1.16 -3.44
N THR A 12 -13.15 -1.24 -4.20
CA THR A 12 -12.19 -2.34 -4.11
C THR A 12 -10.82 -1.92 -3.59
N ALA A 13 -10.67 -0.67 -3.18
CA ALA A 13 -9.41 -0.11 -2.72
C ALA A 13 -9.63 0.71 -1.44
N PRO A 14 -9.91 0.06 -0.31
CA PRO A 14 -10.15 0.76 0.93
C PRO A 14 -8.88 1.48 1.41
N ASN A 15 -9.03 2.76 1.67
CA ASN A 15 -8.01 3.55 2.29
C ASN A 15 -8.33 3.73 3.77
N LEU A 16 -7.29 3.64 4.59
CA LEU A 16 -7.38 3.80 6.03
C LEU A 16 -6.66 5.08 6.42
N VAL A 17 -7.17 5.74 7.44
CA VAL A 17 -6.50 6.89 8.05
C VAL A 17 -6.31 6.65 9.53
N ILE A 18 -5.24 7.23 10.07
CA ILE A 18 -5.02 7.31 11.50
C ILE A 18 -5.06 8.78 11.87
N GLU A 19 -5.89 9.08 12.85
CA GLU A 19 -6.00 10.41 13.44
C GLU A 19 -5.49 10.41 14.87
N SER A 20 -4.87 11.50 15.28
CA SER A 20 -4.40 11.70 16.64
C SER A 20 -4.64 13.14 17.03
N GLY A 21 -5.46 13.37 18.07
CA GLY A 21 -5.78 14.71 18.53
C GLY A 21 -6.43 15.61 17.47
N GLY A 22 -7.25 15.04 16.58
CA GLY A 22 -7.89 15.77 15.49
C GLY A 22 -7.00 16.01 14.26
N GLU A 23 -5.76 15.53 14.27
CA GLU A 23 -4.82 15.66 13.16
C GLU A 23 -4.64 14.34 12.42
N LEU A 24 -4.43 14.42 11.11
CA LEU A 24 -4.10 13.27 10.28
C LEU A 24 -2.66 12.83 10.56
N ALA A 25 -2.50 11.67 11.18
CA ALA A 25 -1.18 11.10 11.45
C ALA A 25 -0.63 10.31 10.27
N GLY A 26 -1.49 9.64 9.53
CA GLY A 26 -1.08 8.89 8.36
C GLY A 26 -2.26 8.27 7.63
N CYS A 27 -1.98 7.76 6.46
CA CYS A 27 -2.94 7.01 5.66
C CYS A 27 -2.23 5.89 4.90
N GLY A 28 -3.02 4.93 4.46
CA GLY A 28 -2.54 3.83 3.66
C GLY A 28 -3.70 2.96 3.22
N GLY A 29 -3.46 2.11 2.25
CA GLY A 29 -4.51 1.26 1.76
C GLY A 29 -4.00 -0.01 1.13
N TRP A 30 -4.94 -0.91 0.87
CA TRP A 30 -4.72 -2.11 0.09
C TRP A 30 -5.75 -2.17 -1.03
N SER A 31 -5.44 -2.92 -2.06
CA SER A 31 -6.30 -2.99 -3.24
C SER A 31 -6.32 -4.41 -3.79
N ARG A 32 -7.51 -4.82 -4.24
CA ARG A 32 -7.68 -6.03 -5.03
C ARG A 32 -7.71 -5.76 -6.53
N ARG A 33 -7.24 -4.59 -6.95
CA ARG A 33 -7.09 -4.23 -8.36
C ARG A 33 -5.67 -4.49 -8.83
N ARG A 34 -5.51 -4.79 -10.12
CA ARG A 34 -4.21 -5.08 -10.74
C ARG A 34 -3.31 -3.85 -10.85
N THR A 35 -3.88 -2.65 -10.86
CA THR A 35 -3.09 -1.41 -10.93
C THR A 35 -2.27 -1.21 -9.67
N LEU A 36 -0.98 -0.95 -9.85
CA LEU A 36 -0.04 -0.70 -8.75
C LEU A 36 -0.03 0.75 -8.29
N PHE A 37 -0.42 1.69 -9.14
CA PHE A 37 -0.34 3.13 -8.88
C PHE A 37 -1.63 3.84 -9.21
N GLY A 38 -2.01 4.80 -8.38
CA GLY A 38 -3.11 5.73 -8.62
C GLY A 38 -4.45 5.05 -8.89
N GLY A 39 -5.33 5.78 -9.56
CA GLY A 39 -6.64 5.29 -9.94
C GLY A 39 -6.66 4.64 -11.32
N ASP A 40 -7.83 4.18 -11.71
CA ASP A 40 -8.06 3.51 -13.00
C ASP A 40 -8.02 4.44 -14.21
N ASN A 41 -7.91 5.75 -13.98
CA ASN A 41 -7.92 6.77 -15.01
C ASN A 41 -6.60 6.93 -15.76
N PHE A 42 -5.57 6.25 -15.33
CA PHE A 42 -4.26 6.34 -15.95
C PHE A 42 -4.22 5.46 -17.20
N ALA A 43 -3.86 6.04 -18.35
CA ALA A 43 -3.84 5.34 -19.63
C ALA A 43 -2.91 4.11 -19.59
N GLY A 44 -3.36 2.99 -20.15
CA GLY A 44 -2.60 1.76 -20.23
C GLY A 44 -2.57 0.91 -18.97
N ARG A 45 -3.35 1.25 -17.95
CA ARG A 45 -3.46 0.44 -16.73
C ARG A 45 -4.50 -0.65 -16.86
N ASP A 46 -4.14 -1.82 -16.32
CA ASP A 46 -5.09 -2.91 -16.14
C ASP A 46 -5.88 -2.68 -14.85
N SER A 47 -7.16 -2.35 -14.97
CA SER A 47 -8.07 -2.12 -13.84
C SER A 47 -8.80 -3.38 -13.38
N GLY A 48 -8.45 -4.55 -13.92
CA GLY A 48 -9.07 -5.82 -13.55
C GLY A 48 -8.92 -6.15 -12.06
N LEU A 49 -9.85 -6.98 -11.55
CA LEU A 49 -9.78 -7.46 -10.19
C LEU A 49 -8.80 -8.62 -10.06
N LEU A 50 -8.11 -8.67 -8.93
CA LEU A 50 -7.23 -9.77 -8.56
C LEU A 50 -8.04 -10.93 -8.01
N ASP A 51 -7.57 -12.15 -8.30
CA ASP A 51 -8.12 -13.38 -7.74
C ASP A 51 -7.38 -13.74 -6.45
N PRO A 52 -8.04 -13.73 -5.28
CA PRO A 52 -7.36 -14.04 -4.01
C PRO A 52 -6.70 -15.43 -4.00
N ALA A 53 -7.19 -16.38 -4.79
CA ALA A 53 -6.63 -17.73 -4.84
C ALA A 53 -5.26 -17.79 -5.53
N THR A 54 -4.96 -16.86 -6.43
CA THR A 54 -3.74 -16.89 -7.26
C THR A 54 -2.91 -15.62 -7.19
N ASP A 55 -3.51 -14.49 -6.91
CA ASP A 55 -2.88 -13.18 -6.95
C ASP A 55 -2.53 -12.66 -5.55
N ALA A 56 -1.59 -11.71 -5.48
CA ALA A 56 -1.31 -10.96 -4.27
C ALA A 56 -2.14 -9.67 -4.24
N ALA A 57 -2.63 -9.30 -3.06
CA ALA A 57 -3.24 -7.99 -2.87
C ALA A 57 -2.15 -6.90 -2.93
N LYS A 58 -2.51 -5.70 -3.34
CA LYS A 58 -1.58 -4.59 -3.50
C LYS A 58 -1.66 -3.64 -2.30
N ILE A 59 -0.54 -3.33 -1.71
CA ILE A 59 -0.40 -2.25 -0.72
C ILE A 59 -0.07 -0.96 -1.46
N ARG A 60 -0.70 0.14 -1.09
CA ARG A 60 -0.54 1.41 -1.81
C ARG A 60 -0.88 2.63 -0.96
N ALA A 61 -0.45 3.79 -1.42
CA ALA A 61 -0.80 5.10 -0.86
C ALA A 61 -0.42 5.29 0.60
N PHE A 62 0.67 4.66 1.06
CA PHE A 62 1.17 4.85 2.42
C PHE A 62 1.83 6.21 2.59
N PHE A 63 1.36 6.94 3.58
CA PHE A 63 1.89 8.23 3.97
C PHE A 63 1.82 8.39 5.49
N VAL A 64 2.90 8.90 6.09
CA VAL A 64 2.93 9.26 7.51
C VAL A 64 3.31 10.73 7.59
N ALA A 65 2.51 11.52 8.32
CA ALA A 65 2.82 12.93 8.54
C ALA A 65 4.15 13.06 9.31
N PRO A 66 5.04 14.00 8.92
CA PRO A 66 6.36 14.12 9.54
C PRO A 66 6.31 14.29 11.06
N ALA A 67 5.32 14.99 11.59
CA ALA A 67 5.14 15.17 13.03
C ALA A 67 4.84 13.87 13.79
N PHE A 68 4.41 12.84 13.09
CA PHE A 68 4.06 11.53 13.64
C PHE A 68 5.03 10.42 13.22
N ALA A 69 6.14 10.79 12.60
CA ALA A 69 7.14 9.82 12.19
C ALA A 69 7.71 9.04 13.40
N ARG A 70 8.04 7.78 13.19
CA ARG A 70 8.61 6.87 14.19
C ARG A 70 7.74 6.62 15.41
N ARG A 71 6.43 6.80 15.29
CA ARG A 71 5.46 6.51 16.36
C ARG A 71 4.63 5.26 16.11
N GLY A 72 5.02 4.43 15.15
CA GLY A 72 4.32 3.21 14.82
C GLY A 72 3.08 3.39 13.95
N VAL A 73 2.88 4.56 13.35
CA VAL A 73 1.71 4.84 12.48
C VAL A 73 1.72 3.94 11.26
N ALA A 74 2.82 3.87 10.53
CA ALA A 74 2.95 3.03 9.35
C ALA A 74 2.77 1.54 9.69
N ARG A 75 3.32 1.10 10.82
CA ARG A 75 3.17 -0.27 11.30
C ARG A 75 1.72 -0.62 11.56
N LEU A 76 0.99 0.26 12.25
CA LEU A 76 -0.43 0.05 12.55
C LEU A 76 -1.25 -0.02 11.26
N LEU A 77 -1.00 0.87 10.31
CA LEU A 77 -1.64 0.85 9.00
C LEU A 77 -1.37 -0.45 8.25
N LEU A 78 -0.11 -0.89 8.22
CA LEU A 78 0.27 -2.10 7.52
C LEU A 78 -0.37 -3.35 8.13
N GLU A 79 -0.35 -3.46 9.46
CA GLU A 79 -0.98 -4.57 10.17
C GLU A 79 -2.47 -4.65 9.88
N GLU A 80 -3.14 -3.52 9.83
CA GLU A 80 -4.57 -3.48 9.50
C GLU A 80 -4.83 -3.85 8.03
N CYS A 81 -4.00 -3.39 7.12
CA CYS A 81 -4.10 -3.79 5.70
C CYS A 81 -3.89 -5.30 5.54
N GLU A 82 -2.91 -5.86 6.23
CA GLU A 82 -2.66 -7.31 6.22
C GLU A 82 -3.87 -8.09 6.73
N ALA A 83 -4.45 -7.66 7.84
CA ALA A 83 -5.61 -8.32 8.42
C ALA A 83 -6.81 -8.29 7.47
N ARG A 84 -7.05 -7.16 6.82
CA ARG A 84 -8.16 -7.00 5.87
C ARG A 84 -7.94 -7.78 4.58
N ALA A 85 -6.74 -7.80 4.06
CA ALA A 85 -6.39 -8.59 2.88
C ALA A 85 -6.54 -10.09 3.15
N ARG A 86 -6.09 -10.54 4.32
CA ARG A 86 -6.27 -11.93 4.77
C ARG A 86 -7.74 -12.29 4.90
N ALA A 87 -8.56 -11.40 5.47
CA ALA A 87 -10.01 -11.60 5.60
C ALA A 87 -10.69 -11.67 4.23
N ALA A 88 -10.14 -11.01 3.22
CA ALA A 88 -10.63 -11.07 1.84
C ALA A 88 -10.15 -12.31 1.06
N GLY A 89 -9.34 -13.17 1.69
CA GLY A 89 -8.87 -14.43 1.11
C GLY A 89 -7.50 -14.39 0.47
N PHE A 90 -6.80 -13.26 0.53
CA PHE A 90 -5.46 -13.15 -0.03
C PHE A 90 -4.41 -13.81 0.87
N ALA A 91 -3.47 -14.52 0.26
CA ALA A 91 -2.37 -15.18 0.95
C ALA A 91 -1.04 -14.41 0.83
N ARG A 92 -0.98 -13.39 -0.01
CA ARG A 92 0.22 -12.60 -0.26
C ARG A 92 -0.12 -11.14 -0.46
N LEU A 93 0.88 -10.30 -0.17
CA LEU A 93 0.85 -8.86 -0.45
C LEU A 93 2.03 -8.48 -1.34
N ASP A 94 1.78 -7.60 -2.28
CA ASP A 94 2.80 -6.95 -3.11
C ASP A 94 2.73 -5.45 -2.95
N LEU A 95 3.86 -4.80 -3.08
CA LEU A 95 3.94 -3.34 -3.12
C LEU A 95 5.14 -2.89 -3.97
N MET A 96 5.11 -1.62 -4.34
CA MET A 96 6.25 -0.94 -4.97
C MET A 96 6.79 0.05 -3.96
N ALA A 97 7.93 -0.27 -3.36
CA ALA A 97 8.55 0.57 -2.35
C ALA A 97 9.39 1.68 -3.00
N THR A 98 9.26 2.89 -2.49
CA THR A 98 10.28 3.92 -2.76
C THR A 98 11.57 3.52 -2.04
N LEU A 99 12.71 3.98 -2.52
CA LEU A 99 14.00 3.61 -1.92
C LEU A 99 14.05 3.91 -0.41
N PRO A 100 13.58 5.08 0.08
CA PRO A 100 13.54 5.34 1.53
C PRO A 100 12.60 4.43 2.32
N GLY A 101 11.57 3.86 1.68
CA GLY A 101 10.59 2.98 2.33
C GLY A 101 11.05 1.55 2.51
N VAL A 102 12.06 1.11 1.76
CA VAL A 102 12.54 -0.28 1.76
C VAL A 102 12.89 -0.81 3.16
N PRO A 103 13.64 -0.08 4.02
CA PRO A 103 13.97 -0.59 5.34
C PRO A 103 12.75 -0.89 6.21
N PHE A 104 11.71 -0.06 6.13
CA PHE A 104 10.46 -0.27 6.88
C PHE A 104 9.77 -1.56 6.44
N TYR A 105 9.60 -1.75 5.13
CA TYR A 105 8.94 -2.94 4.62
C TYR A 105 9.76 -4.21 4.86
N ALA A 106 11.07 -4.14 4.71
CA ALA A 106 11.96 -5.26 5.02
C ALA A 106 11.83 -5.68 6.50
N ALA A 107 11.81 -4.71 7.41
CA ALA A 107 11.60 -4.96 8.83
C ALA A 107 10.21 -5.53 9.13
N SER A 108 9.25 -5.30 8.26
CA SER A 108 7.87 -5.81 8.36
C SER A 108 7.68 -7.19 7.71
N GLY A 109 8.75 -7.80 7.20
CA GLY A 109 8.71 -9.14 6.62
C GLY A 109 8.58 -9.21 5.11
N PHE A 110 8.64 -8.08 4.41
CA PHE A 110 8.63 -8.06 2.96
C PHE A 110 10.02 -8.37 2.40
N VAL A 111 10.04 -9.06 1.28
CA VAL A 111 11.26 -9.39 0.54
C VAL A 111 11.27 -8.60 -0.75
N GLY A 112 12.38 -7.91 -1.01
CA GLY A 112 12.56 -7.12 -2.21
C GLY A 112 13.08 -7.91 -3.39
N ASP A 113 12.76 -7.43 -4.59
CA ASP A 113 13.26 -7.91 -5.86
C ASP A 113 14.14 -6.84 -6.51
N ALA A 114 14.55 -7.05 -7.77
CA ALA A 114 15.36 -6.09 -8.49
C ALA A 114 14.62 -4.76 -8.70
N ALA A 115 15.36 -3.65 -8.63
CA ALA A 115 14.79 -2.32 -8.82
C ALA A 115 14.18 -2.18 -10.22
N VAL A 116 13.05 -1.49 -10.30
CA VAL A 116 12.37 -1.15 -11.55
C VAL A 116 12.38 0.37 -11.71
N ALA A 117 12.68 0.85 -12.90
CA ALA A 117 12.53 2.25 -13.22
C ALA A 117 11.21 2.46 -13.97
N LEU A 118 10.43 3.41 -13.50
CA LEU A 118 9.16 3.79 -14.10
C LEU A 118 9.24 5.23 -14.59
N ASP A 119 8.75 5.46 -15.79
CA ASP A 119 8.66 6.81 -16.35
C ASP A 119 7.36 7.47 -15.85
N LEU A 120 7.50 8.45 -14.96
CA LEU A 120 6.40 9.24 -14.45
C LEU A 120 6.47 10.64 -15.05
N GLY A 121 5.79 10.80 -16.20
CA GLY A 121 5.75 12.09 -16.89
C GLY A 121 7.11 12.56 -17.41
N GLY A 122 7.93 11.66 -17.97
CA GLY A 122 9.26 11.95 -18.47
C GLY A 122 10.36 11.90 -17.41
N ILE A 123 10.01 11.62 -16.16
CA ILE A 123 10.97 11.50 -15.05
C ILE A 123 11.11 10.03 -14.68
N PRO A 124 12.30 9.42 -14.78
CA PRO A 124 12.51 8.05 -14.32
C PRO A 124 12.55 8.02 -12.79
N VAL A 125 11.67 7.21 -12.19
CA VAL A 125 11.63 6.98 -10.75
C VAL A 125 11.88 5.50 -10.48
N ARG A 126 12.77 5.22 -9.53
CA ARG A 126 13.13 3.85 -9.17
C ARG A 126 12.30 3.37 -7.99
N PHE A 127 11.79 2.15 -8.13
CA PHE A 127 11.04 1.46 -7.10
C PHE A 127 11.62 0.06 -6.89
N ILE A 128 11.41 -0.48 -5.70
CA ILE A 128 11.74 -1.87 -5.39
C ILE A 128 10.42 -2.63 -5.23
N PRO A 129 10.12 -3.59 -6.12
CA PRO A 129 8.99 -4.49 -5.90
C PRO A 129 9.27 -5.32 -4.66
N MET A 130 8.31 -5.39 -3.75
CA MET A 130 8.44 -6.17 -2.52
C MET A 130 7.18 -7.01 -2.31
N SER A 131 7.34 -8.16 -1.71
CA SER A 131 6.24 -9.08 -1.43
C SER A 131 6.37 -9.72 -0.06
N LYS A 132 5.22 -10.12 0.49
CA LYS A 132 5.13 -10.82 1.76
C LYS A 132 4.06 -11.89 1.70
N THR A 133 4.36 -13.07 2.21
CA THR A 133 3.38 -14.14 2.45
C THR A 133 2.67 -13.87 3.79
N LEU A 134 1.35 -13.92 3.76
CA LEU A 134 0.52 -13.72 4.95
C LEU A 134 0.35 -14.98 5.79
#